data_d747c2abe5582cc7477e80e10358f6f6
#
_entry.id   d747c2abe5582cc7477e80e10358f6f6
#
_cell.length_a   1.000
_cell.length_b   1.000
_cell.length_c   1.000
_cell.angle_alpha   90.00
_cell.angle_beta   90.00
_cell.angle_gamma   90.00
#
_symmetry.space_group_name_H-M   'P 1'
#
loop_
_entity.id
_entity.type
_entity.pdbx_description
1 polymer ?
#
loop_
_entity_poly.entity_id
_entity_poly.type
_entity_poly.pdbx_seq_one_letter_code
_entity_poly.pdbx_strand_id
1 'polypeptide(L)'
;MTMKRFFCIPVLFLLAACANDLGNYDYRDLTEPDITGIEANISVLTHARLQLTPGLGGNDFPDDRYSFEWRTLARSADETVTVIGTSRNLDYEVALPAGAYTLFFKVTENASGVYWQQSCELQVSEATSEGWMVLCADGADDRARLDMVSTVTGETYTDLLKNNGMPQMKGPRRIQWSRFADADSPYYLLTDDGATRLGRN
;
A
#
# COMPACT_ATOMS: atom_id res chain seq x y z
N MET A 1 -63.33 21.24 44.66
CA MET A 1 -63.19 22.30 43.68
C MET A 1 -61.81 22.94 43.87
N THR A 2 -61.01 23.10 42.79
CA THR A 2 -59.72 23.84 42.77
C THR A 2 -58.47 23.12 43.28
N MET A 3 -57.96 22.15 42.49
CA MET A 3 -56.60 21.68 42.63
C MET A 3 -55.96 21.38 41.23
N LYS A 4 -56.00 22.37 40.33
CA LYS A 4 -55.49 22.22 38.94
C LYS A 4 -54.53 23.33 38.43
N ARG A 5 -54.04 24.20 39.30
CA ARG A 5 -53.27 25.38 38.85
C ARG A 5 -51.79 25.44 39.27
N PHE A 6 -51.27 24.45 39.99
CA PHE A 6 -49.89 24.47 40.49
C PHE A 6 -48.87 23.58 39.72
N PHE A 7 -49.29 22.91 38.66
CA PHE A 7 -48.40 21.96 37.97
C PHE A 7 -47.69 22.53 36.73
N CYS A 8 -48.09 23.70 36.26
CA CYS A 8 -47.48 24.26 35.03
C CYS A 8 -46.27 25.18 35.27
N ILE A 9 -46.02 25.65 36.49
CA ILE A 9 -44.92 26.57 36.77
C ILE A 9 -43.53 25.91 36.84
N PRO A 10 -43.33 24.69 37.40
CA PRO A 10 -42.02 24.08 37.43
C PRO A 10 -41.53 23.57 36.08
N VAL A 11 -42.42 23.25 35.11
CA VAL A 11 -42.02 22.80 33.77
C VAL A 11 -41.48 23.95 32.92
N LEU A 12 -41.95 25.17 33.15
CA LEU A 12 -41.46 26.33 32.39
C LEU A 12 -40.03 26.77 32.82
N PHE A 13 -39.60 26.48 34.07
CA PHE A 13 -38.23 26.74 34.53
C PHE A 13 -37.19 25.78 34.00
N LEU A 14 -37.59 24.57 33.56
CA LEU A 14 -36.67 23.59 32.97
C LEU A 14 -36.30 23.90 31.52
N LEU A 15 -37.05 24.74 30.83
CA LEU A 15 -36.76 25.16 29.45
C LEU A 15 -35.82 26.39 29.37
N ALA A 16 -35.56 27.09 30.50
CA ALA A 16 -34.70 28.24 30.54
C ALA A 16 -33.21 27.88 30.84
N ALA A 17 -32.92 26.64 31.20
CA ALA A 17 -31.58 26.20 31.54
C ALA A 17 -30.65 25.94 30.33
N CYS A 18 -31.17 25.91 29.11
CA CYS A 18 -30.38 25.70 27.90
C CYS A 18 -29.97 26.99 27.15
N ALA A 19 -30.27 28.17 27.70
CA ALA A 19 -30.11 29.43 26.96
C ALA A 19 -28.84 30.22 27.26
N ASN A 20 -27.95 29.74 28.13
CA ASN A 20 -26.73 30.45 28.52
C ASN A 20 -25.45 29.63 28.32
N ASP A 21 -25.40 28.84 27.26
CA ASP A 21 -24.09 28.46 26.77
C ASP A 21 -23.52 29.67 25.98
N LEU A 22 -22.94 30.60 26.71
CA LEU A 22 -22.06 31.63 26.17
C LEU A 22 -20.76 30.91 25.79
N GLY A 23 -20.86 30.03 24.75
CA GLY A 23 -19.72 29.22 24.27
C GLY A 23 -18.43 30.05 24.26
N ASN A 24 -17.62 29.84 25.25
CA ASN A 24 -16.28 30.41 25.34
C ASN A 24 -15.37 29.56 24.45
N TYR A 25 -15.78 29.39 23.20
CA TYR A 25 -15.00 28.68 22.20
C TYR A 25 -14.01 29.68 21.61
N ASP A 26 -12.75 29.50 21.95
CA ASP A 26 -11.63 30.23 21.37
C ASP A 26 -11.44 29.64 19.94
N TYR A 27 -12.24 30.12 18.98
CA TYR A 27 -12.15 29.69 17.59
C TYR A 27 -10.81 30.21 17.04
N ARG A 28 -9.92 29.28 16.75
CA ARG A 28 -8.70 29.59 15.98
C ARG A 28 -8.98 29.25 14.51
N ASP A 29 -8.64 30.17 13.64
CA ASP A 29 -8.61 29.89 12.20
C ASP A 29 -7.55 28.83 11.94
N LEU A 30 -8.00 27.62 11.59
CA LEU A 30 -7.11 26.54 11.15
C LEU A 30 -6.77 26.77 9.69
N THR A 31 -5.49 26.82 9.41
CA THR A 31 -5.02 26.87 8.02
C THR A 31 -4.96 25.45 7.48
N GLU A 32 -5.81 25.17 6.50
CA GLU A 32 -5.82 23.90 5.78
C GLU A 32 -4.67 23.86 4.77
N PRO A 33 -3.79 22.84 4.79
CA PRO A 33 -2.77 22.66 3.77
C PRO A 33 -3.40 22.18 2.47
N ASP A 34 -3.06 22.80 1.36
CA ASP A 34 -3.34 22.27 0.03
C ASP A 34 -2.26 21.25 -0.32
N ILE A 35 -2.56 19.96 -0.06
CA ILE A 35 -1.63 18.86 -0.30
C ILE A 35 -1.58 18.55 -1.79
N THR A 36 -0.42 18.72 -2.42
CA THR A 36 -0.17 18.49 -3.84
C THR A 36 1.03 17.58 -4.07
N GLY A 37 1.30 17.19 -5.31
CA GLY A 37 2.51 16.41 -5.67
C GLY A 37 2.42 14.93 -5.32
N ILE A 38 1.23 14.42 -4.99
CA ILE A 38 0.97 12.98 -4.83
C ILE A 38 0.02 12.56 -5.96
N GLU A 39 0.48 11.72 -6.85
CA GLU A 39 -0.33 11.19 -7.94
C GLU A 39 -1.42 10.25 -7.41
N ALA A 40 -2.57 10.18 -8.09
CA ALA A 40 -3.68 9.33 -7.67
C ALA A 40 -3.35 7.84 -7.72
N ASN A 41 -2.44 7.44 -8.63
CA ASN A 41 -2.00 6.04 -8.80
C ASN A 41 -0.48 6.01 -8.92
N ILE A 42 0.15 5.24 -8.06
CA ILE A 42 1.60 5.04 -8.02
C ILE A 42 1.88 3.57 -8.23
N SER A 43 2.82 3.24 -9.12
CA SER A 43 3.31 1.88 -9.32
C SER A 43 4.79 1.81 -8.99
N VAL A 44 5.20 0.80 -8.25
CA VAL A 44 6.59 0.61 -7.82
C VAL A 44 6.92 -0.88 -7.72
N LEU A 45 8.18 -1.23 -7.92
CA LEU A 45 8.65 -2.61 -7.71
C LEU A 45 9.05 -2.84 -6.25
N THR A 46 8.93 -4.07 -5.79
CA THR A 46 9.57 -4.52 -4.54
C THR A 46 11.07 -4.22 -4.61
N HIS A 47 11.64 -3.79 -3.49
CA HIS A 47 13.04 -3.37 -3.34
C HIS A 47 13.47 -2.14 -4.17
N ALA A 48 12.56 -1.54 -4.94
CA ALA A 48 12.83 -0.24 -5.56
C ALA A 48 12.69 0.89 -4.54
N ARG A 49 13.19 2.08 -4.90
CA ARG A 49 13.11 3.26 -4.05
C ARG A 49 11.93 4.12 -4.43
N LEU A 50 11.00 4.31 -3.49
CA LEU A 50 9.84 5.19 -3.63
C LEU A 50 10.18 6.55 -3.02
N GLN A 51 10.20 7.59 -3.85
CA GLN A 51 10.45 8.95 -3.43
C GLN A 51 9.27 9.84 -3.78
N LEU A 52 8.71 10.53 -2.76
CA LEU A 52 7.60 11.47 -2.93
C LEU A 52 7.92 12.77 -2.18
N THR A 53 7.64 13.89 -2.84
CA THR A 53 7.87 15.23 -2.29
C THR A 53 6.57 16.03 -2.37
N PRO A 54 5.68 15.91 -1.37
CA PRO A 54 4.42 16.62 -1.37
C PRO A 54 4.62 18.12 -1.18
N GLY A 55 3.87 18.92 -1.93
CA GLY A 55 3.68 20.33 -1.67
C GLY A 55 2.59 20.54 -0.62
N LEU A 56 2.77 21.54 0.24
CA LEU A 56 1.76 22.02 1.18
C LEU A 56 1.47 23.48 0.82
N GLY A 57 0.59 23.68 -0.17
CA GLY A 57 0.26 25.00 -0.66
C GLY A 57 -0.41 25.90 0.40
N GLY A 58 -0.40 27.22 0.15
CA GLY A 58 -1.05 28.21 0.97
C GLY A 58 -0.10 28.93 1.91
N ASN A 59 0.07 28.45 3.14
CA ASN A 59 0.91 29.09 4.16
C ASN A 59 2.18 28.29 4.43
N ASP A 60 3.05 28.88 5.27
CA ASP A 60 4.25 28.21 5.74
C ASP A 60 3.89 27.09 6.72
N PHE A 61 4.32 25.86 6.41
CA PHE A 61 4.13 24.67 7.23
C PHE A 61 5.49 24.15 7.73
N PRO A 62 6.09 24.83 8.72
CA PRO A 62 7.40 24.45 9.23
C PRO A 62 7.36 23.13 10.00
N ASP A 63 8.41 22.31 9.87
CA ASP A 63 8.49 20.96 10.43
C ASP A 63 8.49 20.93 11.97
N ASP A 64 8.79 22.04 12.66
CA ASP A 64 8.72 22.15 14.11
C ASP A 64 7.28 22.29 14.64
N ARG A 65 6.36 22.79 13.81
CA ARG A 65 4.94 22.93 14.16
C ARG A 65 4.08 21.79 13.66
N TYR A 66 4.52 21.06 12.65
CA TYR A 66 3.79 19.98 12.02
C TYR A 66 4.57 18.68 12.08
N SER A 67 3.88 17.58 12.25
CA SER A 67 4.40 16.23 12.11
C SER A 67 3.77 15.53 10.91
N PHE A 68 4.54 14.63 10.30
CA PHE A 68 4.17 13.94 9.07
C PHE A 68 4.17 12.44 9.29
N GLU A 69 3.30 11.76 8.60
CA GLU A 69 3.23 10.30 8.63
C GLU A 69 2.84 9.77 7.26
N TRP A 70 3.64 8.83 6.77
CA TRP A 70 3.32 8.01 5.60
C TRP A 70 2.97 6.62 6.07
N ARG A 71 1.81 6.13 5.67
CA ARG A 71 1.37 4.77 6.00
C ARG A 71 0.69 4.13 4.82
N THR A 72 0.80 2.82 4.74
CA THR A 72 0.09 1.99 3.77
C THR A 72 -0.94 1.14 4.47
N LEU A 73 -2.06 0.92 3.81
CA LEU A 73 -3.09 -0.03 4.17
C LEU A 73 -3.16 -1.07 3.05
N ALA A 74 -2.86 -2.33 3.38
CA ALA A 74 -2.99 -3.43 2.42
C ALA A 74 -4.47 -3.64 2.03
N ARG A 75 -4.75 -3.75 0.74
CA ARG A 75 -6.09 -4.06 0.21
C ARG A 75 -6.34 -5.58 0.16
N SER A 76 -5.85 -6.29 1.16
CA SER A 76 -6.04 -7.72 1.38
C SER A 76 -7.03 -7.95 2.52
N ALA A 77 -7.43 -9.20 2.75
CA ALA A 77 -8.36 -9.56 3.82
C ALA A 77 -7.84 -9.18 5.23
N ASP A 78 -6.52 -9.06 5.41
CA ASP A 78 -5.89 -8.76 6.70
C ASP A 78 -5.78 -7.25 6.99
N GLU A 79 -6.07 -6.38 6.02
CA GLU A 79 -6.06 -4.91 6.14
C GLU A 79 -4.86 -4.35 6.95
N THR A 80 -3.66 -4.91 6.72
CA THR A 80 -2.48 -4.55 7.50
C THR A 80 -2.06 -3.10 7.24
N VAL A 81 -1.92 -2.32 8.31
CA VAL A 81 -1.39 -0.95 8.28
C VAL A 81 0.10 -0.97 8.59
N THR A 82 0.90 -0.33 7.73
CA THR A 82 2.35 -0.20 7.92
C THR A 82 2.76 1.26 7.80
N VAL A 83 3.46 1.79 8.80
CA VAL A 83 4.09 3.13 8.72
C VAL A 83 5.41 2.98 7.97
N ILE A 84 5.57 3.75 6.89
CA ILE A 84 6.73 3.69 5.99
C ILE A 84 7.59 4.96 6.00
N GLY A 85 7.14 6.02 6.69
CA GLY A 85 7.89 7.25 6.84
C GLY A 85 7.23 8.23 7.81
N THR A 86 8.06 9.11 8.42
CA THR A 86 7.62 10.14 9.37
C THR A 86 8.17 11.53 9.02
N SER A 87 8.80 11.68 7.87
CA SER A 87 9.27 12.96 7.34
C SER A 87 8.28 13.50 6.31
N ARG A 88 8.31 14.82 6.03
CA ARG A 88 7.51 15.42 4.97
C ARG A 88 7.74 14.71 3.63
N ASN A 89 8.99 14.57 3.25
CA ASN A 89 9.36 13.85 2.04
C ASN A 89 9.51 12.36 2.35
N LEU A 90 8.90 11.52 1.54
CA LEU A 90 9.09 10.08 1.62
C LEU A 90 10.34 9.69 0.82
N ASP A 91 11.17 8.89 1.43
CA ASP A 91 12.29 8.21 0.79
C ASP A 91 12.38 6.80 1.37
N TYR A 92 11.73 5.86 0.70
CA TYR A 92 11.46 4.53 1.22
C TYR A 92 11.92 3.44 0.25
N GLU A 93 12.75 2.52 0.73
CA GLU A 93 13.03 1.28 0.02
C GLU A 93 11.86 0.31 0.24
N VAL A 94 11.18 -0.06 -0.84
CA VAL A 94 9.90 -0.79 -0.77
C VAL A 94 10.12 -2.22 -0.27
N ALA A 95 9.91 -2.42 1.04
CA ALA A 95 9.93 -3.73 1.68
C ALA A 95 8.53 -4.39 1.74
N LEU A 96 7.52 -3.75 1.14
CA LEU A 96 6.16 -4.29 1.07
C LEU A 96 6.11 -5.47 0.09
N PRO A 97 5.37 -6.53 0.41
CA PRO A 97 5.04 -7.58 -0.55
C PRO A 97 4.32 -7.04 -1.79
N ALA A 98 4.42 -7.74 -2.91
CA ALA A 98 3.64 -7.42 -4.10
C ALA A 98 2.14 -7.45 -3.78
N GLY A 99 1.43 -6.40 -4.19
CA GLY A 99 0.01 -6.25 -3.88
C GLY A 99 -0.49 -4.83 -4.09
N ALA A 100 -1.79 -4.65 -3.87
CA ALA A 100 -2.46 -3.36 -3.92
C ALA A 100 -2.57 -2.77 -2.51
N TYR A 101 -2.25 -1.50 -2.39
CA TYR A 101 -2.26 -0.74 -1.14
C TYR A 101 -2.97 0.59 -1.34
N THR A 102 -3.49 1.16 -0.25
CA THR A 102 -3.80 2.57 -0.17
C THR A 102 -2.66 3.25 0.59
N LEU A 103 -2.00 4.21 -0.04
CA LEU A 103 -0.97 5.04 0.59
C LEU A 103 -1.61 6.31 1.14
N PHE A 104 -1.30 6.64 2.38
CA PHE A 104 -1.77 7.84 3.06
C PHE A 104 -0.59 8.73 3.42
N PHE A 105 -0.75 10.01 3.15
CA PHE A 105 0.09 11.08 3.69
C PHE A 105 -0.73 11.90 4.66
N LYS A 106 -0.29 11.97 5.91
CA LYS A 106 -0.95 12.69 6.99
C LYS A 106 -0.05 13.82 7.49
N VAL A 107 -0.65 15.00 7.63
CA VAL A 107 -0.03 16.20 8.21
C VAL A 107 -0.79 16.53 9.48
N THR A 108 -0.13 16.63 10.62
CA THR A 108 -0.75 16.93 11.92
C THR A 108 -0.17 18.21 12.49
N GLU A 109 -1.01 19.16 12.89
CA GLU A 109 -0.58 20.31 13.68
C GLU A 109 -0.32 19.88 15.13
N ASN A 110 0.92 20.04 15.60
CA ASN A 110 1.35 19.53 16.90
C ASN A 110 0.63 20.18 18.08
N ALA A 111 0.23 21.45 17.97
CA ALA A 111 -0.39 22.20 19.05
C ALA A 111 -1.86 21.83 19.28
N SER A 112 -2.62 21.57 18.22
CA SER A 112 -4.06 21.27 18.28
C SER A 112 -4.37 19.78 18.14
N GLY A 113 -3.46 19.00 17.53
CA GLY A 113 -3.68 17.61 17.13
C GLY A 113 -4.60 17.47 15.91
N VAL A 114 -5.02 18.56 15.29
CA VAL A 114 -5.80 18.53 14.04
C VAL A 114 -4.93 18.01 12.92
N TYR A 115 -5.48 17.16 12.07
CA TYR A 115 -4.75 16.58 10.95
C TYR A 115 -5.51 16.68 9.64
N TRP A 116 -4.77 16.71 8.56
CA TRP A 116 -5.20 16.60 7.18
C TRP A 116 -4.55 15.39 6.54
N GLN A 117 -5.24 14.77 5.61
CA GLN A 117 -4.75 13.54 5.00
C GLN A 117 -5.13 13.49 3.53
N GLN A 118 -4.17 13.08 2.70
CA GLN A 118 -4.40 12.70 1.32
C GLN A 118 -4.10 11.21 1.13
N SER A 119 -4.81 10.56 0.25
CA SER A 119 -4.58 9.15 -0.09
C SER A 119 -4.44 8.96 -1.59
N CYS A 120 -3.70 7.93 -1.98
CA CYS A 120 -3.59 7.47 -3.36
C CYS A 120 -3.52 5.94 -3.42
N GLU A 121 -3.67 5.39 -4.62
CA GLU A 121 -3.47 3.97 -4.85
C GLU A 121 -1.98 3.69 -5.05
N LEU A 122 -1.46 2.67 -4.36
CA LEU A 122 -0.10 2.18 -4.51
C LEU A 122 -0.13 0.72 -4.96
N GLN A 123 0.37 0.46 -6.16
CA GLN A 123 0.56 -0.89 -6.68
C GLN A 123 2.03 -1.29 -6.53
N VAL A 124 2.30 -2.29 -5.70
CA VAL A 124 3.61 -2.91 -5.58
C VAL A 124 3.64 -4.18 -6.43
N SER A 125 4.63 -4.29 -7.31
CA SER A 125 4.79 -5.43 -8.22
C SER A 125 6.18 -6.05 -8.07
N GLU A 126 6.29 -7.32 -8.37
CA GLU A 126 7.60 -7.96 -8.53
C GLU A 126 8.04 -7.89 -10.00
N ALA A 127 9.32 -7.76 -10.22
CA ALA A 127 9.89 -7.69 -11.57
C ALA A 127 9.56 -8.92 -12.42
N THR A 128 9.34 -10.07 -11.77
CA THR A 128 9.05 -11.36 -12.42
C THR A 128 7.59 -11.81 -12.24
N SER A 129 6.68 -10.90 -11.84
CA SER A 129 5.27 -11.27 -11.61
C SER A 129 4.50 -11.53 -12.91
N GLU A 130 4.88 -10.90 -14.02
CA GLU A 130 4.23 -11.04 -15.32
C GLU A 130 5.26 -11.08 -16.44
N GLY A 131 5.05 -11.96 -17.42
CA GLY A 131 5.95 -12.04 -18.57
C GLY A 131 5.87 -13.37 -19.31
N TRP A 132 6.80 -13.54 -20.23
CA TRP A 132 6.94 -14.73 -21.05
C TRP A 132 8.03 -15.62 -20.49
N MET A 133 7.68 -16.87 -20.16
CA MET A 133 8.65 -17.89 -19.76
C MET A 133 9.14 -18.66 -20.99
N VAL A 134 10.45 -18.84 -21.11
CA VAL A 134 11.10 -19.57 -22.18
C VAL A 134 11.92 -20.71 -21.58
N LEU A 135 11.47 -21.94 -21.79
CA LEU A 135 12.22 -23.13 -21.43
C LEU A 135 13.07 -23.58 -22.62
N CYS A 136 14.36 -23.72 -22.41
CA CYS A 136 15.30 -24.13 -23.46
C CYS A 136 16.34 -25.11 -22.91
N ALA A 137 16.96 -25.84 -23.84
CA ALA A 137 18.16 -26.61 -23.58
C ALA A 137 19.37 -25.70 -23.66
N ASP A 138 20.28 -25.84 -22.73
CA ASP A 138 21.51 -25.03 -22.65
C ASP A 138 22.75 -25.94 -22.69
N GLY A 139 23.59 -25.66 -23.66
CA GLY A 139 24.84 -26.39 -23.87
C GLY A 139 24.72 -27.82 -24.41
N ALA A 140 25.87 -28.50 -24.48
CA ALA A 140 25.97 -29.86 -24.99
C ALA A 140 25.37 -30.93 -24.05
N ASP A 141 25.18 -30.58 -22.79
CA ASP A 141 24.65 -31.46 -21.73
C ASP A 141 23.13 -31.49 -21.68
N ASP A 142 22.45 -30.79 -22.59
CA ASP A 142 20.98 -30.68 -22.61
C ASP A 142 20.40 -30.19 -21.28
N ARG A 143 21.09 -29.26 -20.61
CA ARG A 143 20.66 -28.70 -19.36
C ARG A 143 19.39 -27.86 -19.51
N ALA A 144 18.40 -28.11 -18.67
CA ALA A 144 17.20 -27.28 -18.65
C ALA A 144 17.55 -25.87 -18.12
N ARG A 145 17.23 -24.86 -18.91
CA ARG A 145 17.33 -23.44 -18.56
C ARG A 145 15.97 -22.77 -18.73
N LEU A 146 15.59 -22.01 -17.75
CA LEU A 146 14.36 -21.21 -17.77
C LEU A 146 14.72 -19.73 -17.76
N ASP A 147 14.34 -19.03 -18.81
CA ASP A 147 14.45 -17.59 -18.93
C ASP A 147 13.06 -16.95 -18.83
N MET A 148 13.01 -15.67 -18.51
CA MET A 148 11.78 -14.89 -18.50
C MET A 148 12.01 -13.52 -19.11
N VAL A 149 11.10 -13.12 -20.00
CA VAL A 149 11.00 -11.74 -20.47
C VAL A 149 9.88 -11.07 -19.70
N SER A 150 10.22 -10.18 -18.78
CA SER A 150 9.24 -9.48 -17.95
C SER A 150 8.45 -8.47 -18.78
N THR A 151 7.14 -8.46 -18.65
CA THR A 151 6.28 -7.40 -19.18
C THR A 151 6.17 -6.21 -18.23
N VAL A 152 6.58 -6.40 -16.97
CA VAL A 152 6.58 -5.33 -15.95
C VAL A 152 7.77 -4.38 -16.14
N THR A 153 8.98 -4.94 -16.36
CA THR A 153 10.21 -4.15 -16.50
C THR A 153 10.70 -4.01 -17.95
N GLY A 154 10.26 -4.89 -18.84
CA GLY A 154 10.83 -5.05 -20.20
C GLY A 154 12.18 -5.76 -20.22
N GLU A 155 12.69 -6.21 -19.10
CA GLU A 155 13.99 -6.86 -18.96
C GLU A 155 13.90 -8.38 -19.18
N THR A 156 15.03 -8.99 -19.55
CA THR A 156 15.16 -10.43 -19.65
C THR A 156 15.97 -10.98 -18.47
N TYR A 157 15.33 -11.87 -17.72
CA TYR A 157 15.94 -12.62 -16.62
C TYR A 157 16.34 -14.00 -17.12
N THR A 158 17.62 -14.29 -17.12
CA THR A 158 18.17 -15.54 -17.65
C THR A 158 18.45 -16.53 -16.52
N ASP A 159 18.32 -17.84 -16.85
CA ASP A 159 18.67 -18.96 -15.98
C ASP A 159 18.04 -18.90 -14.58
N LEU A 160 16.74 -18.65 -14.52
CA LEU A 160 15.98 -18.57 -13.29
C LEU A 160 16.10 -19.83 -12.41
N LEU A 161 16.28 -21.00 -13.02
CA LEU A 161 16.44 -22.26 -12.28
C LEU A 161 17.74 -22.22 -11.43
N LYS A 162 18.86 -21.89 -12.06
CA LYS A 162 20.15 -21.79 -11.39
C LYS A 162 20.17 -20.66 -10.36
N ASN A 163 19.66 -19.48 -10.74
CA ASN A 163 19.69 -18.30 -9.88
C ASN A 163 18.83 -18.47 -8.62
N ASN A 164 17.82 -19.34 -8.66
CA ASN A 164 17.00 -19.71 -7.50
C ASN A 164 17.48 -21.02 -6.82
N GLY A 165 18.71 -21.47 -7.08
CA GLY A 165 19.30 -22.62 -6.42
C GLY A 165 18.63 -23.96 -6.71
N MET A 166 17.87 -24.05 -7.82
CA MET A 166 17.25 -25.29 -8.24
C MET A 166 18.31 -26.31 -8.68
N PRO A 167 18.11 -27.61 -8.41
CA PRO A 167 19.01 -28.63 -8.89
C PRO A 167 19.05 -28.64 -10.43
N GLN A 168 20.22 -28.97 -10.97
CA GLN A 168 20.37 -29.06 -12.41
C GLN A 168 19.54 -30.24 -12.95
N MET A 169 18.68 -29.95 -13.93
CA MET A 169 17.84 -30.92 -14.64
C MET A 169 18.22 -30.98 -16.11
N LYS A 170 17.92 -32.09 -16.77
CA LYS A 170 18.25 -32.33 -18.18
C LYS A 170 16.98 -32.62 -19.00
N GLY A 171 17.09 -32.44 -20.31
CA GLY A 171 16.02 -32.75 -21.26
C GLY A 171 14.77 -31.89 -21.00
N PRO A 172 14.82 -30.57 -21.20
CA PRO A 172 13.67 -29.71 -21.00
C PRO A 172 12.53 -30.11 -21.93
N ARG A 173 11.36 -30.38 -21.42
CA ARG A 173 10.19 -30.82 -22.17
C ARG A 173 9.11 -29.76 -22.25
N ARG A 174 8.64 -29.25 -21.12
CA ARG A 174 7.52 -28.33 -21.06
C ARG A 174 7.43 -27.59 -19.74
N ILE A 175 6.89 -26.38 -19.78
CA ILE A 175 6.31 -25.68 -18.63
C ILE A 175 4.80 -25.88 -18.72
N GLN A 176 4.19 -26.31 -17.62
CA GLN A 176 2.75 -26.47 -17.49
C GLN A 176 2.25 -25.60 -16.36
N TRP A 177 1.40 -24.63 -16.67
CA TRP A 177 0.64 -23.91 -15.65
C TRP A 177 -0.60 -24.72 -15.29
N SER A 178 -0.86 -24.83 -13.99
CA SER A 178 -2.07 -25.47 -13.49
C SER A 178 -2.88 -24.46 -12.70
N ARG A 179 -4.09 -24.16 -13.18
CA ARG A 179 -5.00 -23.26 -12.51
C ARG A 179 -5.78 -24.03 -11.43
N PHE A 180 -5.49 -23.76 -10.17
CA PHE A 180 -6.34 -24.16 -9.05
C PHE A 180 -7.25 -22.99 -8.64
N ALA A 181 -8.33 -23.28 -7.90
CA ALA A 181 -9.29 -22.26 -7.46
C ALA A 181 -8.70 -21.25 -6.44
N ASP A 182 -7.57 -21.56 -5.87
CA ASP A 182 -6.86 -20.83 -4.84
C ASP A 182 -5.72 -19.99 -5.44
N ALA A 183 -5.24 -19.01 -4.68
CA ALA A 183 -4.19 -18.07 -5.09
C ALA A 183 -2.86 -18.73 -5.49
N ASP A 184 -2.66 -20.02 -5.15
CA ASP A 184 -1.44 -20.76 -5.37
C ASP A 184 -1.53 -21.65 -6.64
N SER A 185 -1.61 -21.01 -7.82
CA SER A 185 -1.60 -21.70 -9.11
C SER A 185 -0.15 -21.99 -9.54
N PRO A 186 0.39 -23.21 -9.28
CA PRO A 186 1.80 -23.49 -9.53
C PRO A 186 2.10 -23.71 -11.00
N TYR A 187 3.35 -23.44 -11.36
CA TYR A 187 3.95 -23.92 -12.60
C TYR A 187 4.65 -25.26 -12.33
N TYR A 188 4.56 -26.16 -13.28
CA TYR A 188 5.31 -27.42 -13.29
C TYR A 188 6.31 -27.40 -14.44
N LEU A 189 7.57 -27.64 -14.12
CA LEU A 189 8.62 -27.87 -15.09
C LEU A 189 8.73 -29.38 -15.33
N LEU A 190 8.59 -29.79 -16.58
CA LEU A 190 8.76 -31.17 -17.02
C LEU A 190 10.08 -31.31 -17.77
N THR A 191 10.89 -32.26 -17.32
CA THR A 191 12.21 -32.57 -17.86
C THR A 191 12.34 -34.09 -18.00
N ASP A 192 13.44 -34.57 -18.55
CA ASP A 192 13.72 -36.02 -18.59
C ASP A 192 14.00 -36.59 -17.19
N ASP A 193 14.44 -35.77 -16.28
CA ASP A 193 14.68 -36.12 -14.85
C ASP A 193 13.38 -36.16 -14.02
N GLY A 194 12.25 -35.69 -14.57
CA GLY A 194 10.95 -35.74 -13.91
C GLY A 194 10.22 -34.38 -13.93
N ALA A 195 9.20 -34.27 -13.06
CA ALA A 195 8.40 -33.07 -12.89
C ALA A 195 8.77 -32.34 -11.61
N THR A 196 9.00 -31.05 -11.70
CA THR A 196 9.30 -30.18 -10.56
C THR A 196 8.29 -29.07 -10.46
N ARG A 197 7.76 -28.83 -9.26
CA ARG A 197 6.88 -27.70 -8.99
C ARG A 197 7.72 -26.44 -8.80
N LEU A 198 7.38 -25.40 -9.56
CA LEU A 198 7.92 -24.04 -9.33
C LEU A 198 6.92 -23.31 -8.46
N GLY A 199 7.34 -22.93 -7.23
CA GLY A 199 6.53 -22.13 -6.32
C GLY A 199 6.59 -20.65 -6.67
N ARG A 200 5.59 -19.89 -6.24
CA ARG A 200 5.76 -18.47 -5.93
C ARG A 200 6.33 -18.40 -4.52
N ASN A 201 7.46 -17.74 -4.35
CA ASN A 201 7.96 -17.38 -3.01
C ASN A 201 7.14 -16.23 -2.45
#